data_a1577f8dc5ab3dea6c62a2517af69304
#
_entry.id   a1577f8dc5ab3dea6c62a2517af69304
#
_cell.length_a   1.000
_cell.length_b   1.000
_cell.length_c   1.000
_cell.angle_alpha   90.00
_cell.angle_beta   90.00
_cell.angle_gamma   90.00
#
_symmetry.space_group_name_H-M   'P 1'
#
loop_
_entity.id
_entity.type
_entity.pdbx_description
1 polymer ?
#
loop_
_entity_poly.entity_id
_entity_poly.type
_entity_poly.pdbx_seq_one_letter_code
_entity_poly.pdbx_strand_id
1 'polypeptide(L)'
;MSTLTIAIIVVFVAGYLCIALESVTKVNKAAVALLMFVFCWTLFMVDPGSYLTGFTGEALIHQVSTVIEEHLGSTSTTLFFLMGAMTIVEIVDQNGGFDWVRKVMKSRSKRSLLWRIAFMTFFLSAILDNLTTSIVMIMILRKLVHNRQD
;
A
#
# COMPACT_ATOMS: atom_id res chain seq x y z
N MET A 1 -11.52 28.65 -4.91
CA MET A 1 -11.57 27.33 -4.24
C MET A 1 -12.70 27.39 -3.24
N SER A 2 -13.60 26.42 -3.23
CA SER A 2 -14.68 26.39 -2.24
C SER A 2 -14.13 26.08 -0.85
N THR A 3 -14.82 26.52 0.20
CA THR A 3 -14.43 26.23 1.60
C THR A 3 -14.33 24.72 1.84
N LEU A 4 -15.19 23.94 1.19
CA LEU A 4 -15.17 22.46 1.25
C LEU A 4 -13.93 21.87 0.61
N THR A 5 -13.45 22.42 -0.51
CA THR A 5 -12.17 21.97 -1.13
C THR A 5 -10.99 22.18 -0.19
N ILE A 6 -10.94 23.34 0.48
CA ILE A 6 -9.90 23.62 1.47
C ILE A 6 -10.00 22.64 2.64
N ALA A 7 -11.21 22.36 3.13
CA ALA A 7 -11.43 21.40 4.20
C ALA A 7 -10.94 19.98 3.83
N ILE A 8 -11.24 19.50 2.61
CA ILE A 8 -10.76 18.19 2.12
C ILE A 8 -9.23 18.17 2.07
N ILE A 9 -8.59 19.22 1.55
CA ILE A 9 -7.12 19.31 1.49
C ILE A 9 -6.52 19.28 2.90
N VAL A 10 -7.09 20.03 3.84
CA VAL A 10 -6.63 20.06 5.24
C VAL A 10 -6.75 18.67 5.89
N VAL A 11 -7.88 18.00 5.74
CA VAL A 11 -8.10 16.64 6.26
C VAL A 11 -7.10 15.67 5.65
N PHE A 12 -6.90 15.74 4.33
CA PHE A 12 -5.95 14.88 3.63
C PHE A 12 -4.52 15.10 4.10
N VAL A 13 -4.05 16.35 4.16
CA VAL A 13 -2.69 16.69 4.60
C VAL A 13 -2.48 16.30 6.07
N ALA A 14 -3.44 16.58 6.94
CA ALA A 14 -3.36 16.21 8.36
C ALA A 14 -3.31 14.70 8.54
N GLY A 15 -4.16 13.94 7.84
CA GLY A 15 -4.14 12.47 7.86
C GLY A 15 -2.84 11.89 7.33
N TYR A 16 -2.31 12.46 6.25
CA TYR A 16 -1.04 12.03 5.67
C TYR A 16 0.15 12.29 6.62
N LEU A 17 0.17 13.45 7.30
CA LEU A 17 1.15 13.74 8.35
C LEU A 17 1.05 12.76 9.52
N CYS A 18 -0.16 12.41 9.96
CA CYS A 18 -0.37 11.40 11.00
C CYS A 18 0.18 10.03 10.59
N ILE A 19 -0.03 9.61 9.33
CA ILE A 19 0.54 8.37 8.78
C ILE A 19 2.07 8.43 8.73
N ALA A 20 2.64 9.55 8.27
CA ALA A 20 4.09 9.72 8.18
C ALA A 20 4.77 9.74 9.57
N LEU A 21 4.08 10.25 10.58
CA LEU A 21 4.54 10.33 11.97
C LEU A 21 4.13 9.12 12.82
N GLU A 22 3.75 7.99 12.22
CA GLU A 22 3.35 6.76 12.93
C GLU A 22 4.36 6.34 14.00
N SER A 23 5.65 6.48 13.70
CA SER A 23 6.73 6.12 14.64
C SER A 23 6.71 6.94 15.94
N VAL A 24 6.19 8.15 15.89
CA VAL A 24 6.09 9.08 17.02
C VAL A 24 4.73 8.97 17.70
N THR A 25 3.66 8.99 16.92
CA THR A 25 2.28 8.98 17.42
C THR A 25 1.82 7.60 17.91
N LYS A 26 2.45 6.52 17.42
CA LYS A 26 2.08 5.12 17.67
C LYS A 26 0.63 4.81 17.29
N VAL A 27 0.00 5.63 16.46
CA VAL A 27 -1.35 5.42 15.94
C VAL A 27 -1.27 4.52 14.72
N ASN A 28 -2.17 3.55 14.61
CA ASN A 28 -2.21 2.63 13.47
C ASN A 28 -2.53 3.39 12.18
N LYS A 29 -1.61 3.34 11.21
CA LYS A 29 -1.76 4.02 9.91
C LYS A 29 -3.01 3.59 9.14
N ALA A 30 -3.45 2.33 9.26
CA ALA A 30 -4.66 1.85 8.59
C ALA A 30 -5.92 2.51 9.19
N ALA A 31 -5.95 2.71 10.52
CA ALA A 31 -7.05 3.42 11.17
C ALA A 31 -7.11 4.90 10.73
N VAL A 32 -5.95 5.57 10.66
CA VAL A 32 -5.87 6.96 10.17
C VAL A 32 -6.32 7.05 8.72
N ALA A 33 -5.87 6.13 7.85
CA ALA A 33 -6.26 6.10 6.44
C ALA A 33 -7.77 5.89 6.27
N LEU A 34 -8.38 5.00 7.07
CA LEU A 34 -9.83 4.76 7.08
C LEU A 34 -10.61 6.00 7.50
N LEU A 35 -10.19 6.66 8.59
CA LEU A 35 -10.83 7.90 9.04
C LEU A 35 -10.69 9.01 8.00
N MET A 36 -9.51 9.18 7.41
CA MET A 36 -9.27 10.15 6.35
C MET A 36 -10.18 9.87 5.14
N PHE A 37 -10.31 8.61 4.73
CA PHE A 37 -11.22 8.19 3.66
C PHE A 37 -12.66 8.60 3.96
N VAL A 38 -13.18 8.25 5.15
CA VAL A 38 -14.55 8.58 5.54
C VAL A 38 -14.78 10.09 5.56
N PHE A 39 -13.87 10.87 6.16
CA PHE A 39 -14.02 12.32 6.21
C PHE A 39 -13.94 12.97 4.83
N CYS A 40 -13.00 12.58 3.98
CA CYS A 40 -12.91 13.14 2.63
C CYS A 40 -14.15 12.84 1.78
N TRP A 41 -14.65 11.60 1.82
CA TRP A 41 -15.87 11.24 1.10
C TRP A 41 -17.11 11.93 1.66
N THR A 42 -17.24 12.07 2.98
CA THR A 42 -18.34 12.79 3.61
C THR A 42 -18.34 14.26 3.15
N LEU A 43 -17.18 14.93 3.17
CA LEU A 43 -17.06 16.31 2.70
C LEU A 43 -17.36 16.46 1.21
N PHE A 44 -16.97 15.50 0.38
CA PHE A 44 -17.30 15.48 -1.04
C PHE A 44 -18.82 15.34 -1.25
N MET A 45 -19.50 14.49 -0.47
CA MET A 45 -20.94 14.25 -0.57
C MET A 45 -21.80 15.41 -0.06
N VAL A 46 -21.24 16.35 0.70
CA VAL A 46 -21.98 17.57 1.13
C VAL A 46 -22.33 18.46 -0.04
N ASP A 47 -21.42 18.62 -1.03
CA ASP A 47 -21.68 19.40 -2.24
C ASP A 47 -20.92 18.83 -3.45
N PRO A 48 -21.40 17.71 -4.01
CA PRO A 48 -20.75 17.09 -5.16
C PRO A 48 -20.87 17.95 -6.43
N GLY A 49 -21.87 18.85 -6.50
CA GLY A 49 -22.07 19.75 -7.64
C GLY A 49 -20.94 20.75 -7.83
N SER A 50 -20.23 21.13 -6.78
CA SER A 50 -19.03 21.98 -6.86
C SER A 50 -17.85 21.31 -7.57
N TYR A 51 -17.82 19.97 -7.61
CA TYR A 51 -16.74 19.18 -8.22
C TYR A 51 -17.14 18.61 -9.58
N LEU A 52 -18.41 18.22 -9.71
CA LEU A 52 -18.99 17.64 -10.94
C LEU A 52 -19.76 18.72 -11.70
N THR A 53 -19.02 19.67 -12.27
CA THR A 53 -19.62 20.80 -13.03
C THR A 53 -20.33 20.30 -14.29
N GLY A 54 -21.52 20.81 -14.52
CA GLY A 54 -22.35 20.47 -15.70
C GLY A 54 -23.45 19.42 -15.45
N PHE A 55 -23.50 18.84 -14.24
CA PHE A 55 -24.53 17.90 -13.84
C PHE A 55 -25.44 18.50 -12.77
N THR A 56 -26.77 18.29 -12.87
CA THR A 56 -27.76 18.74 -11.89
C THR A 56 -28.86 17.68 -11.72
N GLY A 57 -29.48 17.67 -10.54
CA GLY A 57 -30.60 16.76 -10.27
C GLY A 57 -30.20 15.28 -10.35
N GLU A 58 -31.02 14.48 -11.04
CA GLU A 58 -30.78 13.02 -11.19
C GLU A 58 -29.50 12.69 -11.94
N ALA A 59 -29.09 13.52 -12.90
CA ALA A 59 -27.84 13.31 -13.63
C ALA A 59 -26.63 13.47 -12.72
N LEU A 60 -26.66 14.36 -11.73
CA LEU A 60 -25.61 14.51 -10.73
C LEU A 60 -25.52 13.27 -9.81
N ILE A 61 -26.68 12.76 -9.37
CA ILE A 61 -26.72 11.54 -8.53
C ILE A 61 -26.13 10.35 -9.28
N HIS A 62 -26.53 10.17 -10.54
CA HIS A 62 -25.98 9.11 -11.37
C HIS A 62 -24.47 9.25 -11.57
N GLN A 63 -23.97 10.47 -11.81
CA GLN A 63 -22.54 10.70 -11.98
C GLN A 63 -21.76 10.45 -10.68
N VAL A 64 -22.28 10.83 -9.53
CA VAL A 64 -21.69 10.52 -8.22
C VAL A 64 -21.60 9.02 -8.02
N SER A 65 -22.68 8.26 -8.31
CA SER A 65 -22.64 6.78 -8.21
C SER A 65 -21.58 6.18 -9.12
N THR A 66 -21.49 6.65 -10.36
CA THR A 66 -20.48 6.18 -11.33
C THR A 66 -19.06 6.42 -10.82
N VAL A 67 -18.75 7.60 -10.30
CA VAL A 67 -17.44 7.93 -9.73
C VAL A 67 -17.11 7.02 -8.54
N ILE A 68 -18.07 6.78 -7.65
CA ILE A 68 -17.87 5.89 -6.50
C ILE A 68 -17.60 4.45 -6.96
N GLU A 69 -18.42 3.94 -7.89
CA GLU A 69 -18.26 2.57 -8.41
C GLU A 69 -16.94 2.37 -9.14
N GLU A 70 -16.49 3.35 -9.92
CA GLU A 70 -15.21 3.31 -10.62
C GLU A 70 -14.03 3.25 -9.64
N HIS A 71 -14.02 4.09 -8.62
CA HIS A 71 -12.96 4.10 -7.61
C HIS A 71 -12.99 2.86 -6.73
N LEU A 72 -14.17 2.38 -6.33
CA LEU A 72 -14.30 1.12 -5.59
C LEU A 72 -13.87 -0.08 -6.43
N GLY A 73 -14.26 -0.14 -7.71
CA GLY A 73 -13.87 -1.19 -8.63
C GLY A 73 -12.36 -1.27 -8.81
N SER A 74 -11.71 -0.14 -9.07
CA SER A 74 -10.25 -0.05 -9.20
C SER A 74 -9.53 -0.48 -7.92
N THR A 75 -9.98 0.01 -6.76
CA THR A 75 -9.40 -0.35 -5.46
C THR A 75 -9.62 -1.83 -5.15
N SER A 76 -10.80 -2.36 -5.40
CA SER A 76 -11.12 -3.78 -5.20
C SER A 76 -10.22 -4.68 -6.04
N THR A 77 -10.03 -4.36 -7.32
CA THR A 77 -9.13 -5.10 -8.22
C THR A 77 -7.72 -5.15 -7.65
N THR A 78 -7.20 -4.02 -7.17
CA THR A 78 -5.88 -3.96 -6.53
C THR A 78 -5.80 -4.81 -5.27
N LEU A 79 -6.82 -4.76 -4.41
CA LEU A 79 -6.88 -5.56 -3.18
C LEU A 79 -6.92 -7.06 -3.47
N PHE A 80 -7.76 -7.51 -4.42
CA PHE A 80 -7.82 -8.91 -4.82
C PHE A 80 -6.50 -9.40 -5.43
N PHE A 81 -5.87 -8.57 -6.25
CA PHE A 81 -4.54 -8.87 -6.79
C PHE A 81 -3.51 -9.05 -5.65
N LEU A 82 -3.45 -8.12 -4.70
CA LEU A 82 -2.53 -8.21 -3.57
C LEU A 82 -2.79 -9.44 -2.69
N MET A 83 -4.05 -9.75 -2.41
CA MET A 83 -4.42 -10.95 -1.66
C MET A 83 -3.97 -12.22 -2.37
N GLY A 84 -4.22 -12.33 -3.68
CA GLY A 84 -3.79 -13.45 -4.49
C GLY A 84 -2.26 -13.59 -4.53
N ALA A 85 -1.56 -12.49 -4.79
CA ALA A 85 -0.11 -12.46 -4.83
C ALA A 85 0.52 -12.87 -3.49
N MET A 86 0.02 -12.32 -2.37
CA MET A 86 0.50 -12.70 -1.03
C MET A 86 0.25 -14.17 -0.70
N THR A 87 -0.93 -14.71 -1.09
CA THR A 87 -1.24 -16.13 -0.90
C THR A 87 -0.27 -17.02 -1.67
N ILE A 88 0.00 -16.70 -2.92
CA ILE A 88 0.96 -17.45 -3.76
C ILE A 88 2.36 -17.40 -3.15
N VAL A 89 2.81 -16.20 -2.75
CA VAL A 89 4.13 -16.00 -2.12
C VAL A 89 4.26 -16.82 -0.84
N GLU A 90 3.24 -16.83 0.01
CA GLU A 90 3.23 -17.61 1.25
C GLU A 90 3.32 -19.12 0.96
N ILE A 91 2.54 -19.63 0.00
CA ILE A 91 2.60 -21.04 -0.43
C ILE A 91 4.01 -21.40 -0.95
N VAL A 92 4.60 -20.53 -1.77
CA VAL A 92 5.95 -20.73 -2.31
C VAL A 92 7.00 -20.73 -1.18
N ASP A 93 6.90 -19.83 -0.20
CA ASP A 93 7.82 -19.80 0.94
C ASP A 93 7.69 -21.06 1.83
N GLN A 94 6.46 -21.48 2.12
CA GLN A 94 6.21 -22.69 2.91
C GLN A 94 6.77 -23.98 2.25
N ASN A 95 6.75 -24.02 0.91
CA ASN A 95 7.30 -25.13 0.14
C ASN A 95 8.82 -24.98 -0.18
N GLY A 96 9.51 -24.04 0.46
CA GLY A 96 10.95 -23.83 0.27
C GLY A 96 11.33 -23.20 -1.07
N GLY A 97 10.39 -22.62 -1.81
CA GLY A 97 10.64 -22.00 -3.11
C GLY A 97 11.70 -20.89 -3.07
N PHE A 98 11.91 -20.26 -1.93
CA PHE A 98 12.95 -19.23 -1.75
C PHE A 98 14.24 -19.75 -1.10
N ASP A 99 14.41 -21.07 -0.91
CA ASP A 99 15.61 -21.62 -0.27
C ASP A 99 16.87 -21.38 -1.09
N TRP A 100 16.78 -21.35 -2.41
CA TRP A 100 17.89 -21.00 -3.28
C TRP A 100 18.32 -19.54 -3.06
N VAL A 101 17.38 -18.60 -2.87
CA VAL A 101 17.65 -17.19 -2.56
C VAL A 101 18.40 -17.11 -1.22
N ARG A 102 17.93 -17.84 -0.21
CA ARG A 102 18.58 -17.92 1.11
C ARG A 102 20.01 -18.46 1.00
N LYS A 103 20.25 -19.48 0.19
CA LYS A 103 21.60 -20.03 -0.05
C LYS A 103 22.54 -19.02 -0.69
N VAL A 104 22.07 -18.29 -1.70
CA VAL A 104 22.85 -17.23 -2.38
C VAL A 104 23.15 -16.06 -1.44
N MET A 105 22.21 -15.73 -0.54
CA MET A 105 22.40 -14.63 0.41
C MET A 105 23.26 -14.98 1.63
N LYS A 106 23.61 -16.25 1.87
CA LYS A 106 24.56 -16.61 2.93
C LYS A 106 25.91 -15.95 2.68
N SER A 107 26.30 -15.00 3.55
CA SER A 107 27.58 -14.31 3.47
C SER A 107 28.13 -14.03 4.87
N ARG A 108 29.43 -14.18 5.07
CA ARG A 108 30.11 -13.86 6.35
C ARG A 108 30.26 -12.35 6.55
N SER A 109 30.32 -11.56 5.47
CA SER A 109 30.53 -10.11 5.52
C SER A 109 29.20 -9.36 5.35
N LYS A 110 28.95 -8.37 6.21
CA LYS A 110 27.78 -7.47 6.12
C LYS A 110 27.73 -6.73 4.78
N ARG A 111 28.88 -6.27 4.27
CA ARG A 111 28.97 -5.54 3.00
C ARG A 111 28.62 -6.43 1.80
N SER A 112 29.14 -7.67 1.78
CA SER A 112 28.81 -8.65 0.73
C SER A 112 27.34 -9.06 0.79
N LEU A 113 26.75 -9.16 1.99
CA LEU A 113 25.32 -9.41 2.15
C LEU A 113 24.48 -8.31 1.55
N LEU A 114 24.79 -7.04 1.83
CA LEU A 114 24.06 -5.89 1.28
C LEU A 114 24.07 -5.87 -0.26
N TRP A 115 25.22 -6.09 -0.86
CA TRP A 115 25.33 -6.16 -2.32
C TRP A 115 24.51 -7.31 -2.92
N ARG A 116 24.56 -8.49 -2.32
CA ARG A 116 23.76 -9.64 -2.77
C ARG A 116 22.26 -9.37 -2.65
N ILE A 117 21.82 -8.76 -1.55
CA ILE A 117 20.43 -8.35 -1.36
C ILE A 117 20.01 -7.35 -2.45
N ALA A 118 20.81 -6.32 -2.70
CA ALA A 118 20.51 -5.32 -3.71
C ALA A 118 20.33 -5.94 -5.11
N PHE A 119 21.28 -6.81 -5.51
CA PHE A 119 21.19 -7.52 -6.78
C PHE A 119 19.97 -8.44 -6.87
N MET A 120 19.73 -9.25 -5.84
CA MET A 120 18.57 -10.17 -5.82
C MET A 120 17.26 -9.41 -5.83
N THR A 121 17.15 -8.33 -5.05
CA THR A 121 15.95 -7.49 -5.03
C THR A 121 15.70 -6.86 -6.40
N PHE A 122 16.74 -6.39 -7.08
CA PHE A 122 16.63 -5.82 -8.41
C PHE A 122 16.04 -6.82 -9.42
N PHE A 123 16.59 -8.04 -9.49
CA PHE A 123 16.08 -9.07 -10.39
C PHE A 123 14.69 -9.58 -10.01
N LEU A 124 14.44 -9.78 -8.72
CA LEU A 124 13.11 -10.18 -8.26
C LEU A 124 12.06 -9.10 -8.58
N SER A 125 12.39 -7.82 -8.40
CA SER A 125 11.49 -6.72 -8.70
C SER A 125 11.20 -6.55 -10.18
N ALA A 126 12.04 -7.07 -11.06
CA ALA A 126 11.78 -7.10 -12.49
C ALA A 126 10.77 -8.19 -12.90
N ILE A 127 10.60 -9.23 -12.08
CA ILE A 127 9.70 -10.37 -12.33
C ILE A 127 8.43 -10.24 -11.50
N LEU A 128 8.56 -9.86 -10.23
CA LEU A 128 7.48 -9.60 -9.29
C LEU A 128 7.21 -8.09 -9.21
N ASP A 129 6.06 -7.70 -8.67
CA ASP A 129 5.81 -6.30 -8.36
C ASP A 129 6.70 -5.81 -7.18
N ASN A 130 6.81 -4.49 -7.04
CA ASN A 130 7.66 -3.86 -6.02
C ASN A 130 7.23 -4.19 -4.60
N LEU A 131 5.92 -4.27 -4.35
CA LEU A 131 5.36 -4.53 -3.03
C LEU A 131 5.63 -5.98 -2.61
N THR A 132 5.32 -6.93 -3.47
CA THR A 132 5.56 -8.36 -3.25
C THR A 132 7.06 -8.62 -3.06
N THR A 133 7.92 -8.06 -3.91
CA THR A 133 9.38 -8.17 -3.76
C THR A 133 9.87 -7.66 -2.42
N SER A 134 9.39 -6.51 -1.98
CA SER A 134 9.79 -5.93 -0.68
C SER A 134 9.39 -6.84 0.49
N ILE A 135 8.18 -7.38 0.48
CA ILE A 135 7.68 -8.29 1.51
C ILE A 135 8.52 -9.57 1.56
N VAL A 136 8.75 -10.20 0.40
CA VAL A 136 9.56 -11.42 0.29
C VAL A 136 10.99 -11.19 0.80
N MET A 137 11.64 -10.10 0.38
CA MET A 137 13.01 -9.81 0.78
C MET A 137 13.14 -9.49 2.26
N ILE A 138 12.18 -8.77 2.85
CA ILE A 138 12.15 -8.52 4.29
C ILE A 138 11.94 -9.82 5.07
N MET A 139 11.05 -10.69 4.61
CA MET A 139 10.79 -11.99 5.23
C MET A 139 12.04 -12.87 5.23
N ILE A 140 12.73 -12.97 4.08
CA ILE A 140 13.99 -13.71 3.96
C ILE A 140 15.08 -13.12 4.86
N LEU A 141 15.21 -11.79 4.90
CA LEU A 141 16.17 -11.09 5.77
C LEU A 141 15.91 -11.37 7.25
N ARG A 142 14.66 -11.30 7.70
CA ARG A 142 14.31 -11.63 9.09
C ARG A 142 14.75 -13.05 9.46
N LYS A 143 14.47 -14.03 8.61
CA LYS A 143 14.89 -15.42 8.83
C LYS A 143 16.42 -15.59 8.84
N LEU A 144 17.16 -14.82 8.00
CA LEU A 144 18.63 -14.87 7.95
C LEU A 144 19.30 -14.21 9.16
N VAL A 145 18.71 -13.12 9.68
CA VAL A 145 19.26 -12.39 10.84
C VAL A 145 18.96 -13.15 12.13
N HIS A 146 17.76 -13.74 12.25
CA HIS A 146 17.39 -14.52 13.43
C HIS A 146 18.30 -15.74 13.63
N ASN A 147 18.65 -16.46 12.57
CA ASN A 147 19.60 -17.58 12.61
C ASN A 147 21.08 -17.17 12.87
N ARG A 148 21.40 -15.87 13.05
CA ARG A 148 22.75 -15.39 13.36
C ARG A 148 22.92 -14.96 14.81
N GLN A 149 21.85 -14.94 15.58
CA GLN A 149 21.89 -14.61 17.01
C GLN A 149 22.03 -15.86 17.91
N ASP A 150 21.87 -17.05 17.34
CA ASP A 150 22.17 -18.34 17.93
C ASP A 150 23.54 -18.84 17.42
#